data_312ee6d1cd32dfc1c779b4a6d38069c4
#
_entry.id   312ee6d1cd32dfc1c779b4a6d38069c4
#
_cell.length_a   1.000
_cell.length_b   1.000
_cell.length_c   1.000
_cell.angle_alpha   90.00
_cell.angle_beta   90.00
_cell.angle_gamma   90.00
#
_symmetry.space_group_name_H-M   'P 1'
#
loop_
_entity.id
_entity.type
_entity.pdbx_description
1 polymer ?
#
loop_
_entity_poly.entity_id
_entity_poly.type
_entity_poly.pdbx_seq_one_letter_code
_entity_poly.pdbx_strand_id
1 'polypeptide(L)'
;MNRRKCADCSPARSLHKAPQEAGLGTLKKSMKIECILCPTDLSPDSDEALRYAIGLARGYNAELILLHCDLTAGGLATPNAHDEAAQAIREALEAHSGVTGLDGLDWKSLVVTSNDAGASIAREAAIYGVDLIVMRSRRRPHRAALLGSTAESVSRTAPCPVLVMHTDERDWVNGFDTGIDLKRVLVAYDFSDYSELALNYALKFAQEYQSELHLLHVLPPFTSNESEISWHPLGREGAYHKAAHRLQRAAAVEAHLWCNIKHAVSEGQPYREILSYAERNKIDLICLGAHGAGFGMRTLFGSNVDRVLRQAPCPVLVSRPLKPAMSYVRKTETGVAAAAL
;
A
#
# COMPACT_ATOMS: atom_id res chain seq x y z
N MET A 1 8.08 -26.19 81.25
CA MET A 1 9.53 -26.48 81.38
C MET A 1 10.08 -26.91 80.02
N ASN A 2 11.16 -26.30 79.65
CA ASN A 2 12.08 -26.58 78.52
C ASN A 2 11.58 -26.49 77.02
N ARG A 3 11.88 -25.44 76.48
CA ARG A 3 12.74 -25.02 75.31
C ARG A 3 13.50 -26.17 74.64
N ARG A 4 13.38 -26.15 73.28
CA ARG A 4 14.58 -26.17 72.40
C ARG A 4 14.19 -25.68 70.97
N LYS A 5 14.96 -24.69 70.49
CA LYS A 5 15.05 -24.16 69.15
C LYS A 5 15.76 -25.14 68.21
N CYS A 6 15.41 -25.13 66.91
CA CYS A 6 16.28 -25.37 65.75
C CYS A 6 15.61 -24.72 64.59
N ALA A 7 16.12 -23.84 64.06
CA ALA A 7 17.05 -23.30 63.07
C ALA A 7 16.74 -23.74 61.64
N ASP A 8 16.52 -22.72 60.81
CA ASP A 8 16.80 -22.61 59.38
C ASP A 8 16.47 -23.73 58.38
N CYS A 9 15.48 -23.49 57.55
CA CYS A 9 15.49 -23.89 56.14
C CYS A 9 14.67 -22.90 55.33
N SER A 10 15.33 -21.95 54.68
CA SER A 10 14.77 -21.13 53.61
C SER A 10 14.57 -21.96 52.37
N PRO A 11 13.42 -21.92 51.68
CA PRO A 11 13.30 -22.40 50.32
C PRO A 11 13.66 -21.27 49.35
N ALA A 12 14.61 -21.58 48.49
CA ALA A 12 15.03 -20.78 47.35
C ALA A 12 13.83 -20.40 46.46
N ARG A 13 13.59 -19.11 46.29
CA ARG A 13 12.71 -18.56 45.25
C ARG A 13 13.34 -18.79 43.88
N SER A 14 12.82 -19.71 43.11
CA SER A 14 13.04 -19.76 41.68
C SER A 14 12.26 -18.61 41.03
N LEU A 15 12.97 -17.57 40.65
CA LEU A 15 12.50 -16.51 39.79
C LEU A 15 12.28 -17.10 38.39
N HIS A 16 11.03 -17.43 38.06
CA HIS A 16 10.61 -17.54 36.66
C HIS A 16 10.68 -16.13 36.07
N LYS A 17 11.74 -15.89 35.30
CA LYS A 17 11.80 -14.75 34.37
C LYS A 17 10.64 -14.89 33.40
N ALA A 18 9.72 -13.94 33.44
CA ALA A 18 8.77 -13.69 32.36
C ALA A 18 9.54 -13.44 31.04
N PRO A 19 9.02 -13.91 29.87
CA PRO A 19 9.63 -13.58 28.60
C PRO A 19 9.61 -12.06 28.44
N GLN A 20 10.77 -11.49 28.19
CA GLN A 20 10.93 -10.09 27.85
C GLN A 20 10.08 -9.79 26.60
N GLU A 21 9.25 -8.77 26.71
CA GLU A 21 8.60 -8.08 25.62
C GLU A 21 9.67 -7.47 24.69
N ALA A 22 10.21 -8.28 23.81
CA ALA A 22 11.08 -7.85 22.74
C ALA A 22 10.25 -7.91 21.45
N GLY A 23 9.74 -6.76 20.99
CA GLY A 23 9.19 -6.68 19.65
C GLY A 23 8.15 -5.60 19.37
N LEU A 24 7.58 -4.91 20.36
CA LEU A 24 6.54 -3.88 20.08
C LEU A 24 7.06 -2.45 19.95
N GLY A 25 8.38 -2.25 20.05
CA GLY A 25 8.99 -0.91 20.07
C GLY A 25 9.33 -0.28 18.72
N THR A 26 9.25 -1.00 17.61
CA THR A 26 9.81 -0.53 16.32
C THR A 26 8.75 -0.08 15.28
N LEU A 27 7.46 -0.21 15.55
CA LEU A 27 6.38 0.11 14.60
C LEU A 27 5.75 1.50 14.80
N LYS A 28 6.24 2.31 15.74
CA LYS A 28 5.77 3.70 15.95
C LYS A 28 6.59 4.76 15.21
N LYS A 29 7.28 4.45 14.13
CA LYS A 29 7.75 5.47 13.22
C LYS A 29 6.50 5.93 12.44
N SER A 30 6.05 7.16 12.71
CA SER A 30 4.98 7.81 11.96
C SER A 30 5.19 7.54 10.47
N MET A 31 4.31 6.76 9.86
CA MET A 31 4.33 6.48 8.42
C MET A 31 4.06 7.80 7.72
N LYS A 32 5.09 8.48 7.22
CA LYS A 32 4.96 9.71 6.43
C LYS A 32 5.02 9.34 4.96
N ILE A 33 4.17 9.94 4.15
CA ILE A 33 4.28 9.93 2.70
C ILE A 33 4.99 11.22 2.34
N GLU A 34 6.31 11.14 2.12
CA GLU A 34 7.18 12.30 1.81
C GLU A 34 7.64 12.27 0.35
N CYS A 35 7.56 11.10 -0.31
CA CYS A 35 7.97 10.94 -1.70
C CYS A 35 7.02 10.01 -2.44
N ILE A 36 6.42 10.51 -3.51
CA ILE A 36 5.48 9.78 -4.38
C ILE A 36 6.13 9.62 -5.75
N LEU A 37 6.08 8.40 -6.31
CA LEU A 37 6.54 8.12 -7.67
C LEU A 37 5.34 7.79 -8.55
N CYS A 38 5.21 8.50 -9.68
CA CYS A 38 4.21 8.24 -10.70
C CYS A 38 4.88 7.85 -12.02
N PRO A 39 4.86 6.56 -12.40
CA PRO A 39 5.32 6.15 -13.70
C PRO A 39 4.37 6.64 -14.80
N THR A 40 4.91 7.18 -15.87
CA THR A 40 4.14 7.64 -17.03
C THR A 40 4.74 7.10 -18.33
N ASP A 41 3.88 6.74 -19.27
CA ASP A 41 4.26 6.41 -20.64
C ASP A 41 3.91 7.55 -21.61
N LEU A 42 3.60 8.71 -21.07
CA LEU A 42 3.23 9.92 -21.78
C LEU A 42 1.96 9.76 -22.65
N SER A 43 1.17 8.73 -22.37
CA SER A 43 -0.13 8.56 -23.02
C SER A 43 -1.23 9.27 -22.20
N PRO A 44 -2.33 9.72 -22.84
CA PRO A 44 -3.49 10.27 -22.11
C PRO A 44 -4.05 9.32 -21.06
N ASP A 45 -3.83 8.03 -21.24
CA ASP A 45 -4.21 7.01 -20.27
C ASP A 45 -3.45 7.15 -18.95
N SER A 46 -2.21 7.62 -18.94
CA SER A 46 -1.42 7.82 -17.72
C SER A 46 -1.77 9.09 -16.96
N ASP A 47 -2.52 10.02 -17.57
CA ASP A 47 -2.93 11.30 -16.95
C ASP A 47 -3.84 11.07 -15.75
N GLU A 48 -4.61 9.98 -15.73
CA GLU A 48 -5.44 9.62 -14.59
C GLU A 48 -4.57 9.32 -13.35
N ALA A 49 -3.53 8.52 -13.49
CA ALA A 49 -2.59 8.25 -12.41
C ALA A 49 -1.86 9.52 -11.96
N LEU A 50 -1.54 10.39 -12.91
CA LEU A 50 -0.91 11.67 -12.62
C LEU A 50 -1.83 12.58 -11.78
N ARG A 51 -3.13 12.67 -12.11
CA ARG A 51 -4.11 13.42 -11.27
C ARG A 51 -4.09 12.95 -9.82
N TYR A 52 -4.14 11.64 -9.60
CA TYR A 52 -4.07 11.04 -8.27
C TYR A 52 -2.74 11.34 -7.58
N ALA A 53 -1.63 11.21 -8.28
CA ALA A 53 -0.31 11.50 -7.74
C ALA A 53 -0.15 12.96 -7.32
N ILE A 54 -0.62 13.90 -8.14
CA ILE A 54 -0.64 15.35 -7.83
C ILE A 54 -1.51 15.64 -6.60
N GLY A 55 -2.75 15.13 -6.58
CA GLY A 55 -3.66 15.33 -5.47
C GLY A 55 -3.08 14.83 -4.15
N LEU A 56 -2.48 13.62 -4.17
CA LEU A 56 -1.84 13.02 -3.00
C LEU A 56 -0.57 13.80 -2.60
N ALA A 57 0.27 14.21 -3.56
CA ALA A 57 1.47 14.98 -3.28
C ALA A 57 1.14 16.31 -2.60
N ARG A 58 0.08 16.99 -3.04
CA ARG A 58 -0.42 18.21 -2.39
C ARG A 58 -0.95 17.94 -0.99
N GLY A 59 -1.80 16.91 -0.83
CA GLY A 59 -2.39 16.56 0.47
C GLY A 59 -1.35 16.22 1.52
N TYR A 60 -0.30 15.49 1.14
CA TYR A 60 0.78 15.09 2.06
C TYR A 60 1.97 16.04 2.08
N ASN A 61 2.01 17.08 1.25
CA ASN A 61 3.17 17.95 1.03
C ASN A 61 4.43 17.11 0.68
N ALA A 62 4.26 16.17 -0.25
CA ALA A 62 5.26 15.19 -0.66
C ALA A 62 5.93 15.60 -1.97
N GLU A 63 7.22 15.24 -2.13
CA GLU A 63 7.92 15.33 -3.41
C GLU A 63 7.29 14.37 -4.42
N LEU A 64 7.02 14.83 -5.65
CA LEU A 64 6.49 14.02 -6.73
C LEU A 64 7.59 13.70 -7.75
N ILE A 65 7.84 12.41 -7.99
CA ILE A 65 8.76 11.94 -9.02
C ILE A 65 7.95 11.40 -10.20
N LEU A 66 8.07 12.02 -11.36
CA LEU A 66 7.51 11.54 -12.62
C LEU A 66 8.54 10.70 -13.34
N LEU A 67 8.31 9.40 -13.45
CA LEU A 67 9.24 8.46 -14.05
C LEU A 67 8.76 8.00 -15.41
N HIS A 68 9.57 8.27 -16.45
CA HIS A 68 9.39 7.70 -17.78
C HIS A 68 10.43 6.62 -18.04
N CYS A 69 9.97 5.45 -18.51
CA CYS A 69 10.85 4.37 -18.95
C CYS A 69 10.92 4.36 -20.48
N ASP A 70 12.06 4.77 -21.02
CA ASP A 70 12.35 4.64 -22.44
C ASP A 70 12.72 3.18 -22.74
N LEU A 71 11.87 2.52 -23.52
CA LEU A 71 12.03 1.11 -23.90
C LEU A 71 12.76 0.92 -25.24
N THR A 72 13.36 1.98 -25.79
CA THR A 72 14.08 1.86 -27.05
C THR A 72 15.32 1.00 -26.89
N ALA A 73 15.30 -0.16 -27.50
CA ALA A 73 16.40 -1.11 -27.47
C ALA A 73 17.63 -0.55 -28.21
N GLY A 74 18.72 -0.35 -27.48
CA GLY A 74 20.07 -0.29 -28.08
C GLY A 74 20.53 1.02 -28.68
N GLY A 75 19.87 2.12 -28.43
CA GLY A 75 20.40 3.45 -28.75
C GLY A 75 21.49 3.83 -27.73
N LEU A 76 22.69 4.18 -28.21
CA LEU A 76 23.66 4.88 -27.41
C LEU A 76 22.99 6.15 -26.88
N ALA A 77 22.72 6.21 -25.57
CA ALA A 77 22.20 7.40 -24.94
C ALA A 77 23.15 8.57 -25.30
N THR A 78 22.66 9.52 -26.05
CA THR A 78 23.40 10.77 -26.28
C THR A 78 23.50 11.47 -24.91
N PRO A 79 24.58 12.21 -24.64
CA PRO A 79 24.74 12.93 -23.36
C PRO A 79 23.56 13.83 -22.99
N ASN A 80 22.76 14.26 -23.99
CA ASN A 80 21.61 15.14 -23.82
C ASN A 80 20.25 14.41 -23.83
N ALA A 81 20.23 13.07 -24.07
CA ALA A 81 18.97 12.32 -24.18
C ALA A 81 18.10 12.40 -22.92
N HIS A 82 18.71 12.49 -21.75
CA HIS A 82 18.00 12.65 -20.48
C HIS A 82 17.33 14.03 -20.35
N ASP A 83 18.03 15.10 -20.75
CA ASP A 83 17.48 16.46 -20.68
C ASP A 83 16.38 16.66 -21.74
N GLU A 84 16.60 16.15 -22.96
CA GLU A 84 15.58 16.16 -24.02
C GLU A 84 14.33 15.38 -23.64
N ALA A 85 14.49 14.21 -23.03
CA ALA A 85 13.35 13.41 -22.58
C ALA A 85 12.66 14.02 -21.34
N ALA A 86 13.40 14.64 -20.43
CA ALA A 86 12.83 15.39 -19.33
C ALA A 86 12.04 16.60 -19.82
N GLN A 87 12.54 17.28 -20.85
CA GLN A 87 11.82 18.38 -21.51
C GLN A 87 10.57 17.88 -22.25
N ALA A 88 10.66 16.75 -22.96
CA ALA A 88 9.51 16.13 -23.63
C ALA A 88 8.41 15.71 -22.64
N ILE A 89 8.79 15.24 -21.45
CA ILE A 89 7.84 14.95 -20.37
C ILE A 89 7.12 16.23 -19.94
N ARG A 90 7.83 17.32 -19.75
CA ARG A 90 7.22 18.60 -19.37
C ARG A 90 6.26 19.10 -20.46
N GLU A 91 6.72 19.10 -21.71
CA GLU A 91 5.90 19.51 -22.86
C GLU A 91 4.65 18.64 -23.03
N ALA A 92 4.79 17.30 -22.87
CA ALA A 92 3.65 16.40 -22.95
C ALA A 92 2.67 16.63 -21.80
N LEU A 93 3.15 16.87 -20.59
CA LEU A 93 2.33 17.21 -19.44
C LEU A 93 1.61 18.54 -19.65
N GLU A 94 2.30 19.56 -20.14
CA GLU A 94 1.71 20.86 -20.48
C GLU A 94 0.64 20.74 -21.57
N ALA A 95 0.90 19.96 -22.61
CA ALA A 95 -0.02 19.79 -23.72
C ALA A 95 -1.29 18.99 -23.37
N HIS A 96 -1.19 17.97 -22.54
CA HIS A 96 -2.30 17.07 -22.22
C HIS A 96 -3.14 17.52 -21.03
N SER A 97 -2.53 18.13 -20.03
CA SER A 97 -3.20 18.44 -18.77
C SER A 97 -3.64 19.91 -18.63
N GLY A 98 -3.25 20.77 -19.56
CA GLY A 98 -3.47 22.22 -19.40
C GLY A 98 -2.81 22.73 -18.09
N VAL A 99 -1.59 22.29 -17.82
CA VAL A 99 -0.99 22.19 -16.49
C VAL A 99 -0.80 23.52 -15.80
N THR A 100 -1.80 23.89 -15.08
CA THR A 100 -1.64 24.62 -13.82
C THR A 100 -1.39 23.67 -12.63
N GLY A 101 -1.59 22.35 -12.84
CA GLY A 101 -1.64 21.35 -11.76
C GLY A 101 -0.31 21.03 -11.08
N LEU A 102 0.85 21.34 -11.64
CA LEU A 102 2.16 21.15 -11.00
C LEU A 102 2.67 22.40 -10.28
N ASP A 103 2.00 23.53 -10.45
CA ASP A 103 2.39 24.77 -9.80
C ASP A 103 2.33 24.65 -8.27
N GLY A 104 3.44 25.01 -7.63
CA GLY A 104 3.57 24.94 -6.17
C GLY A 104 3.85 23.56 -5.60
N LEU A 105 4.03 22.53 -6.45
CA LEU A 105 4.51 21.21 -6.03
C LEU A 105 6.04 21.13 -6.09
N ASP A 106 6.61 20.43 -5.12
CA ASP A 106 7.99 19.94 -5.24
C ASP A 106 7.98 18.69 -6.12
N TRP A 107 8.44 18.81 -7.37
CA TRP A 107 8.44 17.71 -8.31
C TRP A 107 9.67 17.67 -9.20
N LYS A 108 9.98 16.47 -9.69
CA LYS A 108 11.05 16.24 -10.66
C LYS A 108 10.67 15.18 -11.68
N SER A 109 11.24 15.28 -12.88
CA SER A 109 11.17 14.25 -13.91
C SER A 109 12.38 13.35 -13.88
N LEU A 110 12.18 12.06 -14.12
CA LEU A 110 13.23 11.04 -14.23
C LEU A 110 12.98 10.21 -15.48
N VAL A 111 14.00 10.09 -16.33
CA VAL A 111 13.98 9.23 -17.51
C VAL A 111 14.98 8.11 -17.36
N VAL A 112 14.55 6.89 -17.59
CA VAL A 112 15.37 5.69 -17.45
C VAL A 112 15.25 4.82 -18.69
N THR A 113 16.38 4.55 -19.35
CA THR A 113 16.43 3.56 -20.43
C THR A 113 16.39 2.15 -19.86
N SER A 114 15.47 1.31 -20.31
CA SER A 114 15.27 -0.01 -19.75
C SER A 114 14.59 -0.97 -20.72
N ASN A 115 14.90 -2.25 -20.59
CA ASN A 115 14.19 -3.33 -21.27
C ASN A 115 13.01 -3.88 -20.43
N ASP A 116 12.93 -3.50 -19.14
CA ASP A 116 11.88 -3.91 -18.21
C ASP A 116 11.45 -2.70 -17.35
N ALA A 117 10.36 -2.07 -17.75
CA ALA A 117 9.80 -0.93 -17.04
C ALA A 117 9.43 -1.27 -15.60
N GLY A 118 8.87 -2.46 -15.33
CA GLY A 118 8.46 -2.85 -14.00
C GLY A 118 9.63 -2.96 -13.03
N ALA A 119 10.71 -3.62 -13.46
CA ALA A 119 11.93 -3.74 -12.66
C ALA A 119 12.60 -2.37 -12.44
N SER A 120 12.59 -1.51 -13.45
CA SER A 120 13.17 -0.16 -13.34
C SER A 120 12.37 0.72 -12.38
N ILE A 121 11.05 0.73 -12.46
CA ILE A 121 10.19 1.47 -11.51
C ILE A 121 10.47 1.02 -10.08
N ALA A 122 10.53 -0.28 -9.82
CA ALA A 122 10.81 -0.81 -8.48
C ALA A 122 12.22 -0.45 -7.99
N ARG A 123 13.22 -0.45 -8.89
CA ARG A 123 14.60 -0.06 -8.57
C ARG A 123 14.68 1.43 -8.22
N GLU A 124 14.13 2.29 -9.06
CA GLU A 124 14.15 3.73 -8.81
C GLU A 124 13.37 4.10 -7.54
N ALA A 125 12.24 3.44 -7.29
CA ALA A 125 11.51 3.61 -6.03
C ALA A 125 12.38 3.26 -4.81
N ALA A 126 13.24 2.23 -4.90
CA ALA A 126 14.18 1.89 -3.83
C ALA A 126 15.31 2.93 -3.69
N ILE A 127 15.85 3.42 -4.82
CA ILE A 127 16.95 4.40 -4.86
C ILE A 127 16.51 5.73 -4.23
N TYR A 128 15.33 6.22 -4.61
CA TYR A 128 14.81 7.50 -4.15
C TYR A 128 14.06 7.43 -2.81
N GLY A 129 13.94 6.23 -2.20
CA GLY A 129 13.24 6.06 -0.93
C GLY A 129 11.75 6.43 -1.03
N VAL A 130 11.11 6.04 -2.13
CA VAL A 130 9.71 6.33 -2.41
C VAL A 130 8.81 5.66 -1.38
N ASP A 131 7.84 6.42 -0.88
CA ASP A 131 6.86 5.96 0.12
C ASP A 131 5.58 5.41 -0.51
N LEU A 132 5.25 5.84 -1.73
CA LEU A 132 4.06 5.43 -2.47
C LEU A 132 4.31 5.48 -3.97
N ILE A 133 3.98 4.41 -4.69
CA ILE A 133 3.90 4.43 -6.15
C ILE A 133 2.42 4.59 -6.52
N VAL A 134 2.13 5.54 -7.42
CA VAL A 134 0.79 5.77 -7.97
C VAL A 134 0.82 5.47 -9.45
N MET A 135 0.09 4.46 -9.90
CA MET A 135 0.15 4.06 -11.30
C MET A 135 -1.18 3.54 -11.82
N ARG A 136 -1.36 3.68 -13.12
CA ARG A 136 -2.50 3.10 -13.81
C ARG A 136 -2.15 1.72 -14.38
N SER A 137 -3.10 0.83 -14.35
CA SER A 137 -3.05 -0.45 -15.05
C SER A 137 -3.96 -0.42 -16.28
N ARG A 138 -3.42 -0.79 -17.44
CA ARG A 138 -4.22 -0.88 -18.68
C ARG A 138 -5.05 -2.16 -18.66
N ARG A 139 -6.39 -2.05 -18.58
CA ARG A 139 -7.29 -3.16 -18.89
C ARG A 139 -7.41 -3.29 -20.42
N ARG A 140 -7.12 -4.45 -20.96
CA ARG A 140 -7.36 -4.72 -22.37
C ARG A 140 -8.85 -5.09 -22.56
N PRO A 141 -9.60 -4.42 -23.48
CA PRO A 141 -11.05 -4.58 -23.64
C PRO A 141 -11.52 -6.04 -23.82
N HIS A 142 -10.71 -6.86 -24.44
CA HIS A 142 -11.03 -8.27 -24.72
C HIS A 142 -10.41 -9.27 -23.73
N ARG A 143 -9.69 -8.79 -22.71
CA ARG A 143 -9.05 -9.59 -21.68
C ARG A 143 -9.17 -8.91 -20.32
N ALA A 144 -10.39 -8.58 -19.93
CA ALA A 144 -10.72 -7.91 -18.65
C ALA A 144 -10.12 -8.60 -17.39
N ALA A 145 -9.57 -9.82 -17.57
CA ALA A 145 -8.95 -10.59 -16.52
C ALA A 145 -7.42 -10.39 -16.40
N LEU A 146 -6.80 -9.51 -17.19
CA LEU A 146 -5.34 -9.34 -17.15
C LEU A 146 -4.97 -7.95 -16.64
N LEU A 147 -4.23 -7.91 -15.56
CA LEU A 147 -3.49 -6.72 -15.11
C LEU A 147 -2.40 -6.43 -16.14
N GLY A 148 -2.10 -5.14 -16.42
CA GLY A 148 -0.99 -4.79 -17.30
C GLY A 148 0.34 -5.34 -16.76
N SER A 149 1.22 -5.83 -17.64
CA SER A 149 2.48 -6.47 -17.24
C SER A 149 3.34 -5.60 -16.34
N THR A 150 3.43 -4.30 -16.61
CA THR A 150 4.17 -3.34 -15.79
C THR A 150 3.54 -3.20 -14.40
N ALA A 151 2.22 -3.00 -14.30
CA ALA A 151 1.52 -2.87 -13.03
C ALA A 151 1.60 -4.15 -12.19
N GLU A 152 1.51 -5.32 -12.83
CA GLU A 152 1.71 -6.61 -12.18
C GLU A 152 3.14 -6.75 -11.63
N SER A 153 4.15 -6.45 -12.45
CA SER A 153 5.55 -6.50 -12.05
C SER A 153 5.83 -5.57 -10.87
N VAL A 154 5.42 -4.29 -10.97
CA VAL A 154 5.61 -3.29 -9.91
C VAL A 154 4.89 -3.71 -8.62
N SER A 155 3.62 -4.12 -8.71
CA SER A 155 2.87 -4.55 -7.52
C SER A 155 3.51 -5.76 -6.83
N ARG A 156 4.25 -6.60 -7.56
CA ARG A 156 5.00 -7.75 -7.02
C ARG A 156 6.34 -7.39 -6.42
N THR A 157 7.04 -6.39 -6.95
CA THR A 157 8.47 -6.16 -6.69
C THR A 157 8.77 -4.83 -6.00
N ALA A 158 7.83 -3.88 -6.00
CA ALA A 158 8.02 -2.57 -5.39
C ALA A 158 8.46 -2.66 -3.93
N PRO A 159 9.36 -1.77 -3.48
CA PRO A 159 9.81 -1.71 -2.10
C PRO A 159 8.79 -1.02 -1.17
N CYS A 160 7.78 -0.37 -1.72
CA CYS A 160 6.77 0.43 -1.03
C CYS A 160 5.36 0.06 -1.51
N PRO A 161 4.30 0.58 -0.88
CA PRO A 161 2.92 0.41 -1.36
C PRO A 161 2.72 0.93 -2.77
N VAL A 162 1.78 0.30 -3.48
CA VAL A 162 1.41 0.66 -4.85
C VAL A 162 -0.09 0.92 -4.91
N LEU A 163 -0.47 2.13 -5.28
CA LEU A 163 -1.84 2.50 -5.61
C LEU A 163 -2.05 2.25 -7.11
N VAL A 164 -2.92 1.31 -7.41
CA VAL A 164 -3.24 0.91 -8.79
C VAL A 164 -4.66 1.30 -9.11
N MET A 165 -4.86 1.99 -10.21
CA MET A 165 -6.16 2.37 -10.74
C MET A 165 -6.37 1.84 -12.16
N HIS A 166 -7.63 1.77 -12.58
CA HIS A 166 -8.05 1.33 -13.91
C HIS A 166 -9.04 2.33 -14.49
N THR A 167 -9.36 2.19 -15.77
CA THR A 167 -10.46 2.91 -16.44
C THR A 167 -11.81 2.52 -15.85
N ASP A 168 -12.76 3.47 -15.89
CA ASP A 168 -14.17 3.27 -15.52
C ASP A 168 -14.38 2.89 -14.05
N GLU A 169 -13.49 3.33 -13.16
CA GLU A 169 -13.61 3.16 -11.73
C GLU A 169 -14.28 4.36 -11.05
N ARG A 170 -14.65 4.19 -9.78
CA ARG A 170 -15.03 5.31 -8.95
C ARG A 170 -13.83 6.22 -8.74
N ASP A 171 -13.99 7.46 -9.13
CA ASP A 171 -12.97 8.50 -9.02
C ASP A 171 -13.23 9.35 -7.77
N TRP A 172 -12.18 9.60 -7.00
CA TRP A 172 -12.20 10.48 -5.83
C TRP A 172 -11.24 11.66 -5.94
N VAL A 173 -10.67 11.86 -7.14
CA VAL A 173 -9.84 13.02 -7.47
C VAL A 173 -10.48 13.79 -8.60
N ASN A 174 -11.17 14.86 -8.28
CA ASN A 174 -11.90 15.68 -9.24
C ASN A 174 -10.98 16.71 -9.91
N GLY A 175 -10.35 16.35 -11.03
CA GLY A 175 -9.44 17.24 -11.76
C GLY A 175 -8.09 17.46 -11.07
N PHE A 176 -7.26 18.35 -11.60
CA PHE A 176 -5.92 18.61 -11.07
C PHE A 176 -5.91 19.64 -9.92
N ASP A 177 -6.94 20.47 -9.81
CA ASP A 177 -7.01 21.59 -8.86
C ASP A 177 -8.03 21.41 -7.72
N THR A 178 -8.95 20.46 -7.88
CA THR A 178 -10.01 20.21 -6.92
C THR A 178 -9.62 19.06 -6.01
N GLY A 179 -9.42 19.28 -4.79
CA GLY A 179 -8.99 18.35 -3.74
C GLY A 179 -9.47 16.89 -3.85
N ILE A 180 -9.04 16.09 -2.94
CA ILE A 180 -9.37 14.66 -2.82
C ILE A 180 -10.70 14.50 -2.06
N ASP A 181 -11.69 13.81 -2.67
CA ASP A 181 -13.00 13.50 -2.06
C ASP A 181 -13.11 11.99 -1.75
N LEU A 182 -12.17 11.48 -0.97
CA LEU A 182 -12.12 10.09 -0.54
C LEU A 182 -13.08 9.87 0.65
N LYS A 183 -14.23 9.23 0.42
CA LYS A 183 -15.29 9.08 1.43
C LYS A 183 -15.24 7.76 2.18
N ARG A 184 -14.91 6.65 1.50
CA ARG A 184 -15.00 5.30 2.07
C ARG A 184 -13.80 4.47 1.68
N VAL A 185 -13.08 3.99 2.69
CA VAL A 185 -11.91 3.14 2.54
C VAL A 185 -12.23 1.75 3.06
N LEU A 186 -11.97 0.71 2.29
CA LEU A 186 -12.14 -0.69 2.68
C LEU A 186 -10.79 -1.34 2.93
N VAL A 187 -10.62 -1.99 4.07
CA VAL A 187 -9.50 -2.90 4.35
C VAL A 187 -9.99 -4.33 4.35
N ALA A 188 -9.46 -5.18 3.47
CA ALA A 188 -9.64 -6.62 3.59
C ALA A 188 -8.65 -7.17 4.60
N TYR A 189 -9.15 -7.53 5.77
CA TYR A 189 -8.36 -7.81 6.96
C TYR A 189 -8.40 -9.30 7.33
N ASP A 190 -7.28 -9.98 7.20
CA ASP A 190 -7.15 -11.41 7.48
C ASP A 190 -6.31 -11.73 8.72
N PHE A 191 -6.03 -10.70 9.53
CA PHE A 191 -5.23 -10.76 10.75
C PHE A 191 -3.75 -11.13 10.53
N SER A 192 -3.24 -11.00 9.31
CA SER A 192 -1.82 -11.11 9.00
C SER A 192 -1.11 -9.75 9.19
N ASP A 193 0.22 -9.78 9.31
CA ASP A 193 1.06 -8.57 9.38
C ASP A 193 0.90 -7.71 8.11
N TYR A 194 0.61 -8.33 6.98
CA TYR A 194 0.36 -7.61 5.71
C TYR A 194 -0.97 -6.85 5.73
N SER A 195 -2.02 -7.45 6.29
CA SER A 195 -3.31 -6.76 6.44
C SER A 195 -3.27 -5.70 7.55
N GLU A 196 -2.45 -5.90 8.58
CA GLU A 196 -2.17 -4.87 9.59
C GLU A 196 -1.49 -3.66 8.97
N LEU A 197 -0.52 -3.90 8.08
CA LEU A 197 0.14 -2.82 7.33
C LEU A 197 -0.86 -2.10 6.42
N ALA A 198 -1.76 -2.82 5.74
CA ALA A 198 -2.83 -2.22 4.94
C ALA A 198 -3.75 -1.35 5.78
N LEU A 199 -4.11 -1.79 6.98
CA LEU A 199 -4.91 -1.03 7.94
C LEU A 199 -4.20 0.27 8.34
N ASN A 200 -2.90 0.23 8.61
CA ASN A 200 -2.13 1.41 8.97
C ASN A 200 -2.12 2.47 7.85
N TYR A 201 -2.01 2.07 6.58
CA TYR A 201 -2.17 3.00 5.45
C TYR A 201 -3.60 3.52 5.34
N ALA A 202 -4.60 2.65 5.45
CA ALA A 202 -6.00 3.02 5.37
C ALA A 202 -6.39 4.03 6.46
N LEU A 203 -5.90 3.86 7.69
CA LEU A 203 -6.10 4.82 8.78
C LEU A 203 -5.50 6.18 8.47
N LYS A 204 -4.34 6.23 7.81
CA LYS A 204 -3.76 7.52 7.39
C LYS A 204 -4.60 8.23 6.34
N PHE A 205 -5.05 7.49 5.32
CA PHE A 205 -5.95 8.06 4.32
C PHE A 205 -7.25 8.52 4.97
N ALA A 206 -7.82 7.70 5.86
CA ALA A 206 -9.04 8.06 6.56
C ALA A 206 -8.87 9.29 7.46
N GLN A 207 -7.72 9.44 8.10
CA GLN A 207 -7.41 10.62 8.92
C GLN A 207 -7.24 11.88 8.07
N GLU A 208 -6.48 11.79 6.98
CA GLU A 208 -6.19 12.93 6.11
C GLU A 208 -7.46 13.45 5.42
N TYR A 209 -8.27 12.53 4.91
CA TYR A 209 -9.45 12.87 4.08
C TYR A 209 -10.78 12.75 4.82
N GLN A 210 -10.77 12.51 6.14
CA GLN A 210 -11.97 12.34 6.97
C GLN A 210 -12.92 11.25 6.44
N SER A 211 -12.33 10.14 5.98
CA SER A 211 -13.06 9.04 5.34
C SER A 211 -13.65 8.08 6.38
N GLU A 212 -14.75 7.43 6.03
CA GLU A 212 -15.26 6.27 6.75
C GLU A 212 -14.40 5.04 6.44
N LEU A 213 -13.98 4.29 7.46
CA LEU A 213 -13.17 3.10 7.32
C LEU A 213 -14.01 1.84 7.50
N HIS A 214 -13.96 0.93 6.53
CA HIS A 214 -14.61 -0.36 6.58
C HIS A 214 -13.57 -1.46 6.77
N LEU A 215 -13.69 -2.28 7.82
CA LEU A 215 -12.87 -3.46 8.03
C LEU A 215 -13.69 -4.70 7.69
N LEU A 216 -13.27 -5.44 6.67
CA LEU A 216 -13.92 -6.66 6.22
C LEU A 216 -13.02 -7.87 6.46
N HIS A 217 -13.53 -8.84 7.21
CA HIS A 217 -12.95 -10.18 7.30
C HIS A 217 -13.82 -11.19 6.57
N VAL A 218 -13.21 -12.07 5.79
CA VAL A 218 -13.93 -13.12 5.05
C VAL A 218 -13.54 -14.48 5.60
N LEU A 219 -14.52 -15.16 6.17
CA LEU A 219 -14.40 -16.54 6.59
C LEU A 219 -14.46 -17.46 5.35
N PRO A 220 -13.65 -18.54 5.31
CA PRO A 220 -13.77 -19.52 4.25
C PRO A 220 -15.17 -20.17 4.26
N PRO A 221 -15.65 -20.65 3.10
CA PRO A 221 -16.93 -21.32 3.03
C PRO A 221 -16.94 -22.53 3.98
N PHE A 222 -18.01 -22.66 4.75
CA PHE A 222 -18.24 -23.88 5.53
C PHE A 222 -18.55 -25.02 4.54
N THR A 223 -17.61 -25.93 4.38
CA THR A 223 -17.86 -27.18 3.66
C THR A 223 -18.50 -28.17 4.63
N SER A 224 -19.53 -28.89 4.17
CA SER A 224 -20.28 -29.87 4.97
C SER A 224 -19.50 -31.15 5.30
N ASN A 225 -18.19 -31.18 5.03
CA ASN A 225 -17.33 -32.28 5.43
C ASN A 225 -17.07 -32.23 6.93
N GLU A 226 -17.65 -33.15 7.63
CA GLU A 226 -17.61 -33.29 9.11
C GLU A 226 -16.20 -33.28 9.71
N SER A 227 -15.16 -33.59 8.93
CA SER A 227 -13.76 -33.56 9.36
C SER A 227 -13.18 -32.15 9.53
N GLU A 228 -13.74 -31.12 8.88
CA GLU A 228 -13.29 -29.72 9.04
C GLU A 228 -14.08 -28.96 10.13
N ILE A 229 -15.28 -29.42 10.48
CA ILE A 229 -16.11 -28.87 11.58
C ILE A 229 -15.38 -29.05 12.94
N SER A 230 -14.49 -30.02 13.05
CA SER A 230 -13.74 -30.32 14.28
C SER A 230 -12.75 -29.26 14.72
N TRP A 231 -12.43 -28.29 13.87
CA TRP A 231 -11.47 -27.21 14.20
C TRP A 231 -12.08 -26.00 14.92
N HIS A 232 -13.41 -25.88 14.93
CA HIS A 232 -14.09 -24.84 15.66
C HIS A 232 -14.99 -25.41 16.76
N PRO A 233 -14.58 -25.39 18.03
CA PRO A 233 -15.37 -25.90 19.16
C PRO A 233 -16.75 -25.25 19.28
N LEU A 234 -16.95 -24.09 18.65
CA LEU A 234 -18.17 -23.28 18.72
C LEU A 234 -18.97 -23.28 17.41
N GLY A 235 -18.57 -24.09 16.41
CA GLY A 235 -19.25 -24.11 15.11
C GLY A 235 -19.14 -22.80 14.31
N ARG A 236 -20.00 -22.66 13.29
CA ARG A 236 -20.03 -21.50 12.38
C ARG A 236 -20.26 -20.17 13.11
N GLU A 237 -21.25 -20.16 14.00
CA GLU A 237 -21.62 -18.96 14.76
C GLU A 237 -20.46 -18.49 15.65
N GLY A 238 -19.78 -19.42 16.32
CA GLY A 238 -18.61 -19.11 17.13
C GLY A 238 -17.44 -18.57 16.31
N ALA A 239 -17.22 -19.09 15.10
CA ALA A 239 -16.20 -18.55 14.19
C ALA A 239 -16.52 -17.11 13.81
N TYR A 240 -17.78 -16.82 13.50
CA TYR A 240 -18.25 -15.48 13.17
C TYR A 240 -18.06 -14.51 14.34
N HIS A 241 -18.52 -14.86 15.53
CA HIS A 241 -18.37 -14.03 16.74
C HIS A 241 -16.89 -13.78 17.09
N LYS A 242 -16.05 -14.80 16.98
CA LYS A 242 -14.60 -14.66 17.19
C LYS A 242 -13.96 -13.71 16.20
N ALA A 243 -14.31 -13.81 14.92
CA ALA A 243 -13.81 -12.93 13.87
C ALA A 243 -14.28 -11.48 14.11
N ALA A 244 -15.57 -11.27 14.38
CA ALA A 244 -16.14 -9.96 14.67
C ALA A 244 -15.48 -9.30 15.89
N HIS A 245 -15.28 -10.03 16.98
CA HIS A 245 -14.61 -9.52 18.17
C HIS A 245 -13.14 -9.16 17.91
N ARG A 246 -12.41 -9.98 17.15
CA ARG A 246 -11.02 -9.66 16.75
C ARG A 246 -10.98 -8.42 15.87
N LEU A 247 -11.92 -8.30 14.94
CA LEU A 247 -11.99 -7.18 14.00
C LEU A 247 -12.25 -5.85 14.72
N GLN A 248 -13.14 -5.85 15.73
CA GLN A 248 -13.39 -4.67 16.57
C GLN A 248 -12.15 -4.18 17.33
N ARG A 249 -11.19 -5.05 17.59
CA ARG A 249 -9.94 -4.74 18.28
C ARG A 249 -8.76 -4.48 17.35
N ALA A 250 -8.96 -4.58 16.03
CA ALA A 250 -7.89 -4.41 15.06
C ALA A 250 -7.43 -2.95 14.95
N ALA A 251 -8.36 -2.00 15.02
CA ALA A 251 -8.01 -0.58 15.05
C ALA A 251 -7.72 -0.12 16.49
N ALA A 252 -6.75 0.77 16.65
CA ALA A 252 -6.47 1.39 17.94
C ALA A 252 -7.69 2.18 18.44
N VAL A 253 -7.87 2.22 19.76
CA VAL A 253 -9.02 2.91 20.40
C VAL A 253 -9.06 4.38 20.00
N GLU A 254 -7.91 5.01 19.88
CA GLU A 254 -7.77 6.41 19.48
C GLU A 254 -8.31 6.69 18.06
N ALA A 255 -8.24 5.69 17.16
CA ALA A 255 -8.76 5.84 15.80
C ALA A 255 -10.28 6.05 15.80
N HIS A 256 -11.01 5.47 16.74
CA HIS A 256 -12.45 5.65 16.87
C HIS A 256 -12.87 7.06 17.32
N LEU A 257 -11.93 7.88 17.80
CA LEU A 257 -12.21 9.27 18.20
C LEU A 257 -12.34 10.20 16.99
N TRP A 258 -11.73 9.85 15.85
CA TRP A 258 -11.67 10.70 14.67
C TRP A 258 -12.11 10.01 13.38
N CYS A 259 -12.30 8.70 13.39
CA CYS A 259 -12.71 7.92 12.23
C CYS A 259 -13.94 7.07 12.55
N ASN A 260 -14.95 7.10 11.68
CA ASN A 260 -16.06 6.17 11.74
C ASN A 260 -15.62 4.82 11.17
N ILE A 261 -15.51 3.81 12.05
CA ILE A 261 -15.02 2.48 11.67
C ILE A 261 -16.17 1.47 11.67
N LYS A 262 -16.47 0.91 10.51
CA LYS A 262 -17.43 -0.18 10.33
C LYS A 262 -16.72 -1.54 10.27
N HIS A 263 -17.28 -2.52 10.93
CA HIS A 263 -16.76 -3.87 10.97
C HIS A 263 -17.74 -4.81 10.28
N ALA A 264 -17.25 -5.64 9.37
CA ALA A 264 -18.05 -6.62 8.65
C ALA A 264 -17.33 -7.97 8.59
N VAL A 265 -18.10 -9.03 8.76
CA VAL A 265 -17.63 -10.41 8.53
C VAL A 265 -18.54 -11.00 7.46
N SER A 266 -17.92 -11.53 6.41
CA SER A 266 -18.59 -12.28 5.34
C SER A 266 -18.09 -13.72 5.32
N GLU A 267 -18.80 -14.58 4.63
CA GLU A 267 -18.38 -15.97 4.38
C GLU A 267 -18.39 -16.23 2.88
N GLY A 268 -17.31 -16.81 2.37
CA GLY A 268 -17.19 -17.11 0.95
C GLY A 268 -15.77 -17.09 0.41
N GLN A 269 -15.67 -16.89 -0.90
CA GLN A 269 -14.38 -16.71 -1.54
C GLN A 269 -13.90 -15.27 -1.31
N PRO A 270 -12.73 -15.04 -0.69
CA PRO A 270 -12.33 -13.71 -0.24
C PRO A 270 -12.41 -12.63 -1.32
N TYR A 271 -11.87 -12.87 -2.52
CA TYR A 271 -11.91 -11.86 -3.57
C TYR A 271 -13.34 -11.49 -4.00
N ARG A 272 -14.29 -12.48 -4.04
CA ARG A 272 -15.69 -12.22 -4.41
C ARG A 272 -16.40 -11.38 -3.37
N GLU A 273 -16.18 -11.71 -2.10
CA GLU A 273 -16.79 -10.98 -0.98
C GLU A 273 -16.24 -9.56 -0.89
N ILE A 274 -14.92 -9.36 -1.11
CA ILE A 274 -14.31 -8.03 -1.14
C ILE A 274 -14.91 -7.18 -2.25
N LEU A 275 -14.99 -7.70 -3.48
CA LEU A 275 -15.54 -6.98 -4.63
C LEU A 275 -17.02 -6.66 -4.45
N SER A 276 -17.82 -7.64 -4.00
CA SER A 276 -19.25 -7.47 -3.72
C SER A 276 -19.49 -6.45 -2.60
N TYR A 277 -18.68 -6.47 -1.55
CA TYR A 277 -18.76 -5.49 -0.47
C TYR A 277 -18.41 -4.09 -0.96
N ALA A 278 -17.36 -3.95 -1.73
CA ALA A 278 -16.91 -2.68 -2.29
C ALA A 278 -17.98 -2.05 -3.20
N GLU A 279 -18.66 -2.87 -4.00
CA GLU A 279 -19.75 -2.40 -4.87
C GLU A 279 -20.97 -1.96 -4.07
N ARG A 280 -21.46 -2.82 -3.17
CA ARG A 280 -22.67 -2.54 -2.34
C ARG A 280 -22.51 -1.32 -1.44
N ASN A 281 -21.31 -1.09 -0.91
CA ASN A 281 -21.04 0.01 0.01
C ASN A 281 -20.43 1.23 -0.68
N LYS A 282 -20.31 1.22 -2.01
CA LYS A 282 -19.73 2.31 -2.80
C LYS A 282 -18.36 2.73 -2.27
N ILE A 283 -17.48 1.75 -2.06
CA ILE A 283 -16.12 1.98 -1.57
C ILE A 283 -15.31 2.73 -2.63
N ASP A 284 -14.54 3.71 -2.20
CA ASP A 284 -13.72 4.57 -3.07
C ASP A 284 -12.27 4.08 -3.15
N LEU A 285 -11.78 3.39 -2.12
CA LEU A 285 -10.42 2.83 -2.07
C LEU A 285 -10.45 1.47 -1.36
N ILE A 286 -9.84 0.44 -1.97
CA ILE A 286 -9.60 -0.85 -1.34
C ILE A 286 -8.14 -0.94 -0.92
N CYS A 287 -7.86 -1.25 0.35
CA CYS A 287 -6.52 -1.50 0.88
C CYS A 287 -6.33 -2.99 1.16
N LEU A 288 -5.27 -3.57 0.59
CA LEU A 288 -4.94 -4.99 0.70
C LEU A 288 -3.49 -5.18 1.13
N GLY A 289 -3.23 -6.19 1.93
CA GLY A 289 -1.88 -6.73 2.10
C GLY A 289 -1.45 -7.52 0.86
N ALA A 290 -0.19 -7.40 0.43
CA ALA A 290 0.32 -8.12 -0.74
C ALA A 290 0.23 -9.65 -0.62
N HIS A 291 0.20 -10.17 0.62
CA HIS A 291 0.03 -11.58 0.95
C HIS A 291 -0.99 -11.75 2.07
N GLY A 292 -1.59 -12.93 2.17
CA GLY A 292 -2.50 -13.28 3.25
C GLY A 292 -1.88 -14.26 4.25
N ALA A 293 -2.61 -14.58 5.32
CA ALA A 293 -2.19 -15.41 6.44
C ALA A 293 -1.73 -16.85 6.09
N GLY A 294 -2.03 -17.35 4.89
CA GLY A 294 -1.72 -18.73 4.46
C GLY A 294 -0.42 -18.90 3.68
N PHE A 295 0.35 -17.86 3.43
CA PHE A 295 1.55 -17.93 2.61
C PHE A 295 2.83 -17.79 3.43
N GLY A 296 3.63 -18.87 3.49
CA GLY A 296 5.03 -18.77 3.86
C GLY A 296 5.79 -17.85 2.89
N MET A 297 6.92 -17.33 3.33
CA MET A 297 7.76 -16.25 2.80
C MET A 297 8.23 -16.36 1.32
N ARG A 298 7.50 -17.01 0.42
CA ARG A 298 7.92 -17.24 -0.98
C ARG A 298 6.99 -16.58 -2.00
N THR A 299 7.37 -15.38 -2.42
CA THR A 299 7.45 -14.88 -3.82
C THR A 299 6.21 -14.82 -4.72
N LEU A 300 5.05 -15.26 -4.36
CA LEU A 300 3.89 -15.14 -5.24
C LEU A 300 2.88 -14.18 -4.64
N PHE A 301 2.43 -13.25 -5.47
CA PHE A 301 1.32 -12.35 -5.21
C PHE A 301 0.09 -13.18 -4.79
N GLY A 302 -0.59 -12.81 -3.72
CA GLY A 302 -1.74 -13.56 -3.25
C GLY A 302 -2.82 -13.67 -4.33
N SER A 303 -3.36 -14.86 -4.55
CA SER A 303 -4.37 -15.09 -5.60
C SER A 303 -5.62 -14.21 -5.44
N ASN A 304 -5.98 -13.84 -4.22
CA ASN A 304 -7.09 -12.92 -3.95
C ASN A 304 -6.72 -11.48 -4.33
N VAL A 305 -5.49 -11.04 -4.01
CA VAL A 305 -4.99 -9.70 -4.37
C VAL A 305 -4.97 -9.53 -5.88
N ASP A 306 -4.45 -10.51 -6.61
CA ASP A 306 -4.43 -10.50 -8.07
C ASP A 306 -5.83 -10.37 -8.68
N ARG A 307 -6.82 -11.12 -8.15
CA ARG A 307 -8.20 -11.06 -8.62
C ARG A 307 -8.89 -9.74 -8.26
N VAL A 308 -8.65 -9.20 -7.07
CA VAL A 308 -9.20 -7.90 -6.68
C VAL A 308 -8.59 -6.81 -7.54
N LEU A 309 -7.27 -6.78 -7.73
CA LEU A 309 -6.62 -5.81 -8.61
C LEU A 309 -7.17 -5.81 -10.04
N ARG A 310 -7.62 -6.97 -10.55
CA ARG A 310 -8.16 -7.07 -11.91
C ARG A 310 -9.60 -6.60 -12.05
N GLN A 311 -10.39 -6.62 -10.97
CA GLN A 311 -11.85 -6.53 -11.02
C GLN A 311 -12.42 -5.45 -10.09
N ALA A 312 -11.58 -4.74 -9.35
CA ALA A 312 -12.04 -3.74 -8.39
C ALA A 312 -12.86 -2.64 -9.07
N PRO A 313 -13.93 -2.16 -8.42
CA PRO A 313 -14.74 -1.04 -8.91
C PRO A 313 -14.15 0.34 -8.53
N CYS A 314 -13.00 0.36 -7.91
CA CYS A 314 -12.30 1.54 -7.42
C CYS A 314 -10.79 1.27 -7.32
N PRO A 315 -9.95 2.31 -7.15
CA PRO A 315 -8.53 2.14 -6.95
C PRO A 315 -8.17 1.18 -5.80
N VAL A 316 -7.06 0.47 -5.96
CA VAL A 316 -6.59 -0.54 -5.00
C VAL A 316 -5.18 -0.18 -4.53
N LEU A 317 -5.01 -0.01 -3.22
CA LEU A 317 -3.72 0.12 -2.57
C LEU A 317 -3.24 -1.28 -2.11
N VAL A 318 -2.12 -1.71 -2.65
CA VAL A 318 -1.45 -2.94 -2.21
C VAL A 318 -0.29 -2.55 -1.31
N SER A 319 -0.40 -2.88 -0.01
CA SER A 319 0.63 -2.59 0.97
C SER A 319 1.69 -3.68 1.02
N ARG A 320 2.94 -3.24 1.08
CA ARG A 320 4.10 -4.10 1.29
C ARG A 320 4.98 -3.51 2.40
N PRO A 321 5.69 -4.34 3.18
CA PRO A 321 6.68 -3.83 4.11
C PRO A 321 7.74 -3.07 3.30
N LEU A 322 8.08 -1.87 3.78
CA LEU A 322 9.21 -1.11 3.24
C LEU A 322 10.46 -1.97 3.38
N LYS A 323 11.09 -2.31 2.26
CA LYS A 323 12.45 -2.86 2.32
C LYS A 323 13.35 -1.74 2.80
N PRO A 324 14.28 -2.02 3.75
CA PRO A 324 15.24 -1.01 4.15
C PRO A 324 15.93 -0.49 2.88
N ALA A 325 15.86 0.82 2.65
CA ALA A 325 16.58 1.46 1.57
C ALA A 325 18.03 1.02 1.70
N MET A 326 18.59 0.43 0.64
CA MET A 326 20.03 0.31 0.54
C MET A 326 20.52 1.73 0.72
N SER A 327 21.38 1.96 1.73
CA SER A 327 21.82 3.26 2.19
C SER A 327 22.37 4.11 1.02
N TYR A 328 21.48 4.74 0.31
CA TYR A 328 21.79 5.81 -0.63
C TYR A 328 21.73 7.11 0.17
N VAL A 329 22.90 7.61 0.47
CA VAL A 329 23.08 8.98 0.95
C VAL A 329 22.44 9.88 -0.09
N ARG A 330 21.35 10.57 0.27
CA ARG A 330 20.84 11.70 -0.51
C ARG A 330 22.04 12.61 -0.75
N LYS A 331 22.54 12.69 -1.98
CA LYS A 331 23.44 13.76 -2.40
C LYS A 331 22.61 15.03 -2.42
N THR A 332 22.61 15.73 -1.30
CA THR A 332 22.27 17.14 -1.30
C THR A 332 23.29 17.81 -2.21
N GLU A 333 22.84 18.33 -3.32
CA GLU A 333 23.61 19.24 -4.17
C GLU A 333 23.86 20.54 -3.38
N THR A 334 24.90 20.54 -2.58
CA THR A 334 25.60 21.77 -2.16
C THR A 334 27.06 21.60 -2.54
N GLY A 335 27.30 21.65 -3.83
CA GLY A 335 28.63 21.76 -4.41
C GLY A 335 28.95 23.20 -4.74
N VAL A 336 29.24 24.01 -3.76
CA VAL A 336 29.98 25.23 -4.00
C VAL A 336 31.47 24.87 -3.92
N ALA A 337 32.12 24.98 -5.06
CA ALA A 337 33.55 24.92 -5.19
C ALA A 337 34.21 25.97 -4.29
N ALA A 338 35.12 25.52 -3.42
CA ALA A 338 36.18 26.36 -2.89
C ALA A 338 37.47 25.77 -3.41
N ALA A 339 37.87 26.30 -4.56
CA ALA A 339 39.30 26.34 -4.93
C ALA A 339 39.87 27.56 -4.21
N ALA A 340 40.95 27.39 -3.46
CA ALA A 340 42.06 28.30 -3.36
C ALA A 340 43.03 27.88 -2.24
N LEU A 341 44.28 27.73 -2.65
CA LEU A 341 45.58 27.77 -1.98
C LEU A 341 46.19 26.45 -1.58
#